data_e35bcc3beeedd47712697ba6706568cb
#
_entry.id   e35bcc3beeedd47712697ba6706568cb
#
_cell.length_a   1.000
_cell.length_b   1.000
_cell.length_c   1.000
_cell.angle_alpha   90.00
_cell.angle_beta   90.00
_cell.angle_gamma   90.00
#
_symmetry.space_group_name_H-M   'P 1'
#
loop_
_entity.id
_entity.type
_entity.pdbx_description
1 polymer ?
#
loop_
_entity_poly.entity_id
_entity_poly.type
_entity_poly.pdbx_seq_one_letter_code
_entity_poly.pdbx_strand_id
1 'polypeptide(L)'
;MKKKWSDYLWIVSLLYLFLGLFHILFAWLGLICFLVPLLLAVGKGEKSYCNHYCGRGQLMQRLGNRFSAQRACPGWLRSRWFRYGFLLFFLSMFASMLYMSYAVLQGKPLSASITLLWTVRIPWFVKSGAQDWILQFAYGFYSLMLTSTMLGILTMLVYKPRTWCVYCPMGTMTQMVCRVKKGNSDKSML
;
A
#
# COMPACT_ATOMS: atom_id res chain seq x y z
N MET A 1 19.81 23.49 5.01
CA MET A 1 19.70 22.06 4.59
C MET A 1 19.18 22.04 3.17
N LYS A 2 19.94 21.51 2.19
CA LYS A 2 19.47 21.35 0.80
C LYS A 2 18.34 20.32 0.78
N LYS A 3 17.13 20.75 0.38
CA LYS A 3 15.98 19.85 0.17
C LYS A 3 16.36 18.83 -0.90
N LYS A 4 16.28 17.55 -0.57
CA LYS A 4 16.50 16.46 -1.52
C LYS A 4 15.23 16.24 -2.34
N TRP A 5 15.37 15.81 -3.58
CA TRP A 5 14.25 15.48 -4.48
C TRP A 5 13.28 14.47 -3.86
N SER A 6 13.80 13.57 -3.03
CA SER A 6 13.00 12.63 -2.24
C SER A 6 11.96 13.29 -1.32
N ASP A 7 12.14 14.54 -0.92
CA ASP A 7 11.23 15.23 0.01
C ASP A 7 9.90 15.66 -0.65
N TYR A 8 9.80 15.56 -1.98
CA TYR A 8 8.60 15.88 -2.75
C TYR A 8 7.74 14.66 -3.11
N LEU A 9 8.17 13.44 -2.79
CA LEU A 9 7.44 12.20 -3.12
C LEU A 9 6.05 12.11 -2.47
N TRP A 10 5.81 12.85 -1.40
CA TRP A 10 4.48 12.95 -0.80
C TRP A 10 3.46 13.60 -1.75
N ILE A 11 3.89 14.56 -2.60
CA ILE A 11 3.05 15.21 -3.62
C ILE A 11 2.62 14.17 -4.66
N VAL A 12 3.55 13.32 -5.09
CA VAL A 12 3.26 12.25 -6.05
C VAL A 12 2.21 11.29 -5.49
N SER A 13 2.31 10.94 -4.19
CA SER A 13 1.31 10.08 -3.54
C SER A 13 -0.06 10.73 -3.43
N LEU A 14 -0.11 12.03 -3.16
CA LEU A 14 -1.35 12.79 -3.09
C LEU A 14 -1.98 12.93 -4.47
N LEU A 15 -1.17 13.28 -5.46
CA LEU A 15 -1.59 13.41 -6.85
C LEU A 15 -2.14 12.09 -7.39
N TYR A 16 -1.48 10.97 -7.11
CA TYR A 16 -1.93 9.64 -7.47
C TYR A 16 -3.33 9.32 -6.89
N LEU A 17 -3.56 9.63 -5.61
CA LEU A 17 -4.86 9.41 -4.97
C LEU A 17 -5.96 10.27 -5.62
N PHE A 18 -5.65 11.53 -5.93
CA PHE A 18 -6.57 12.43 -6.63
C PHE A 18 -6.85 11.97 -8.07
N LEU A 19 -5.81 11.67 -8.86
CA LEU A 19 -5.99 11.21 -10.23
C LEU A 19 -6.80 9.91 -10.31
N GLY A 20 -6.59 8.98 -9.36
CA GLY A 20 -7.38 7.74 -9.26
C GLY A 20 -8.87 8.00 -9.00
N LEU A 21 -9.20 9.12 -8.36
CA LEU A 21 -10.59 9.55 -8.14
C LEU A 21 -11.26 10.02 -9.45
N PHE A 22 -10.51 10.68 -10.33
CA PHE A 22 -11.02 11.20 -11.60
C PHE A 22 -11.01 10.15 -12.72
N HIS A 23 -9.96 9.35 -12.78
CA HIS A 23 -9.81 8.33 -13.81
C HIS A 23 -9.17 7.07 -13.25
N ILE A 24 -9.94 6.00 -13.20
CA ILE A 24 -9.56 4.75 -12.52
C ILE A 24 -8.31 4.08 -13.12
N LEU A 25 -8.00 4.30 -14.40
CA LEU A 25 -6.79 3.74 -15.03
C LEU A 25 -5.49 4.24 -14.40
N PHE A 26 -5.49 5.40 -13.74
CA PHE A 26 -4.33 5.85 -12.98
C PHE A 26 -4.01 4.95 -11.77
N ALA A 27 -4.95 4.08 -11.37
CA ALA A 27 -4.69 3.06 -10.34
C ALA A 27 -3.51 2.13 -10.71
N TRP A 28 -3.25 1.91 -12.00
CA TRP A 28 -2.10 1.15 -12.48
C TRP A 28 -0.75 1.74 -12.07
N LEU A 29 -0.66 3.07 -11.91
CA LEU A 29 0.54 3.72 -11.37
C LEU A 29 0.86 3.27 -9.93
N GLY A 30 -0.16 2.87 -9.17
CA GLY A 30 0.04 2.31 -7.83
C GLY A 30 0.78 0.99 -7.82
N LEU A 31 0.75 0.23 -8.93
CA LEU A 31 1.51 -1.00 -9.10
C LEU A 31 3.03 -0.72 -9.00
N ILE A 32 3.48 0.40 -9.52
CA ILE A 32 4.89 0.83 -9.40
C ILE A 32 5.25 1.00 -7.92
N CYS A 33 4.37 1.63 -7.16
CA CYS A 33 4.56 1.84 -5.71
C CYS A 33 4.56 0.52 -4.92
N PHE A 34 3.97 -0.53 -5.45
CA PHE A 34 3.96 -1.88 -4.87
C PHE A 34 5.18 -2.70 -5.30
N LEU A 35 5.52 -2.70 -6.57
CA LEU A 35 6.61 -3.53 -7.14
C LEU A 35 8.00 -2.98 -6.78
N VAL A 36 8.22 -1.66 -6.86
CA VAL A 36 9.53 -1.06 -6.64
C VAL A 36 10.12 -1.40 -5.27
N PRO A 37 9.40 -1.28 -4.13
CA PRO A 37 9.96 -1.63 -2.83
C PRO A 37 10.28 -3.12 -2.71
N LEU A 38 9.49 -3.99 -3.35
CA LEU A 38 9.71 -5.43 -3.35
C LEU A 38 10.96 -5.79 -4.16
N LEU A 39 11.11 -5.25 -5.37
CA LEU A 39 12.28 -5.46 -6.23
C LEU A 39 13.56 -4.95 -5.58
N LEU A 40 13.51 -3.79 -4.93
CA LEU A 40 14.67 -3.25 -4.21
C LEU A 40 15.02 -4.07 -2.97
N ALA A 41 14.03 -4.62 -2.26
CA ALA A 41 14.29 -5.53 -1.14
C ALA A 41 14.95 -6.83 -1.59
N VAL A 42 14.52 -7.39 -2.70
CA VAL A 42 15.12 -8.60 -3.31
C VAL A 42 16.53 -8.30 -3.84
N GLY A 43 16.72 -7.17 -4.52
CA GLY A 43 18.01 -6.79 -5.10
C GLY A 43 19.05 -6.43 -4.04
N LYS A 44 18.77 -5.40 -3.24
CA LYS A 44 19.74 -4.81 -2.28
C LYS A 44 19.72 -5.44 -0.88
N GLY A 45 18.67 -6.17 -0.52
CA GLY A 45 18.53 -6.74 0.83
C GLY A 45 18.33 -5.72 1.95
N GLU A 46 17.97 -4.48 1.61
CA GLU A 46 17.82 -3.38 2.55
C GLU A 46 16.44 -2.72 2.45
N LYS A 47 15.99 -2.13 3.56
CA LYS A 47 14.73 -1.37 3.65
C LYS A 47 14.86 0.08 3.16
N SER A 48 15.82 0.40 2.30
CA SER A 48 16.12 1.76 1.88
C SER A 48 14.91 2.49 1.30
N TYR A 49 14.06 1.77 0.53
CA TYR A 49 12.86 2.37 -0.06
C TYR A 49 11.87 2.85 1.00
N CYS A 50 11.51 1.99 1.97
CA CYS A 50 10.53 2.34 3.01
C CYS A 50 11.02 3.49 3.91
N ASN A 51 12.33 3.61 4.10
CA ASN A 51 12.90 4.62 4.97
C ASN A 51 13.03 5.99 4.29
N HIS A 52 13.38 6.03 2.99
CA HIS A 52 13.75 7.27 2.30
C HIS A 52 12.83 7.65 1.13
N TYR A 53 12.25 6.67 0.44
CA TYR A 53 11.52 6.91 -0.81
C TYR A 53 10.01 6.64 -0.74
N CYS A 54 9.49 6.20 0.40
CA CYS A 54 8.05 5.92 0.53
C CYS A 54 7.25 7.23 0.61
N GLY A 55 6.61 7.63 -0.49
CA GLY A 55 5.81 8.85 -0.57
C GLY A 55 4.64 8.87 0.41
N ARG A 56 3.98 7.72 0.67
CA ARG A 56 2.93 7.61 1.69
C ARG A 56 3.45 7.83 3.10
N GLY A 57 4.61 7.27 3.43
CA GLY A 57 5.24 7.48 4.74
C GLY A 57 5.57 8.95 4.97
N GLN A 58 6.02 9.65 3.93
CA GLN A 58 6.31 11.08 3.99
C GLN A 58 5.02 11.92 4.10
N LEU A 59 3.97 11.56 3.34
CA LEU A 59 2.66 12.20 3.43
C LEU A 59 2.10 12.11 4.86
N MET A 60 2.09 10.90 5.43
CA MET A 60 1.63 10.68 6.80
C MET A 60 2.49 11.40 7.83
N GLN A 61 3.80 11.50 7.61
CA GLN A 61 4.67 12.25 8.51
C GLN A 61 4.37 13.75 8.48
N ARG A 62 4.17 14.35 7.30
CA ARG A 62 3.86 15.78 7.18
C ARG A 62 2.51 16.13 7.76
N LEU A 63 1.47 15.37 7.39
CA LEU A 63 0.12 15.54 7.93
C LEU A 63 0.08 15.26 9.43
N GLY A 64 0.73 14.20 9.87
CA GLY A 64 0.75 13.80 11.27
C GLY A 64 1.49 14.75 12.17
N ASN A 65 2.55 15.41 11.70
CA ASN A 65 3.24 16.45 12.49
C ASN A 65 2.31 17.63 12.83
N ARG A 66 1.25 17.85 12.03
CA ARG A 66 0.29 18.93 12.24
C ARG A 66 -0.99 18.48 12.94
N PHE A 67 -1.48 17.27 12.67
CA PHE A 67 -2.83 16.82 13.07
C PHE A 67 -2.82 15.62 14.02
N SER A 68 -1.69 14.96 14.30
CA SER A 68 -1.70 13.76 15.13
C SER A 68 -1.79 14.07 16.62
N ALA A 69 -2.48 13.20 17.36
CA ALA A 69 -2.57 13.29 18.82
C ALA A 69 -1.25 12.99 19.56
N GLN A 70 -0.17 12.69 18.84
CA GLN A 70 1.19 12.39 19.34
C GLN A 70 1.27 11.27 20.40
N ARG A 71 0.21 10.47 20.56
CA ARG A 71 0.16 9.35 21.51
C ARG A 71 1.16 8.27 21.13
N ALA A 72 1.77 7.63 22.11
CA ALA A 72 2.66 6.52 21.87
C ALA A 72 1.94 5.36 21.17
N CYS A 73 2.65 4.70 20.22
CA CYS A 73 2.11 3.52 19.56
C CYS A 73 1.89 2.39 20.58
N PRO A 74 0.66 1.84 20.70
CA PRO A 74 0.38 0.78 21.67
C PRO A 74 1.15 -0.50 21.34
N GLY A 75 1.52 -1.24 22.38
CA GLY A 75 2.35 -2.44 22.25
C GLY A 75 1.74 -3.53 21.37
N TRP A 76 0.41 -3.69 21.41
CA TRP A 76 -0.29 -4.69 20.58
C TRP A 76 -0.17 -4.44 19.08
N LEU A 77 -0.15 -3.17 18.63
CA LEU A 77 0.06 -2.79 17.22
C LEU A 77 1.48 -3.15 16.74
N ARG A 78 2.44 -3.19 17.69
CA ARG A 78 3.84 -3.54 17.46
C ARG A 78 4.08 -5.04 17.51
N SER A 79 3.12 -5.82 17.99
CA SER A 79 3.18 -7.27 18.13
C SER A 79 3.42 -7.95 16.76
N ARG A 80 4.20 -9.04 16.77
CA ARG A 80 4.43 -9.86 15.57
C ARG A 80 3.13 -10.46 15.05
N TRP A 81 2.26 -10.92 15.94
CA TRP A 81 0.96 -11.51 15.58
C TRP A 81 0.06 -10.54 14.85
N PHE A 82 -0.07 -9.31 15.32
CA PHE A 82 -0.85 -8.28 14.63
C PHE A 82 -0.30 -7.96 13.26
N ARG A 83 1.02 -7.83 13.13
CA ARG A 83 1.68 -7.52 11.84
C ARG A 83 1.48 -8.62 10.80
N TYR A 84 1.61 -9.88 11.20
CA TYR A 84 1.39 -11.02 10.29
C TYR A 84 -0.10 -11.23 10.01
N GLY A 85 -0.98 -11.07 10.99
CA GLY A 85 -2.42 -11.11 10.78
C GLY A 85 -2.90 -10.03 9.82
N PHE A 86 -2.39 -8.80 9.98
CA PHE A 86 -2.70 -7.70 9.06
C PHE A 86 -2.14 -7.93 7.64
N LEU A 87 -0.95 -8.51 7.53
CA LEU A 87 -0.38 -8.93 6.25
C LEU A 87 -1.26 -9.99 5.57
N LEU A 88 -1.71 -10.99 6.32
CA LEU A 88 -2.60 -12.04 5.79
C LEU A 88 -3.93 -11.45 5.31
N PHE A 89 -4.53 -10.55 6.08
CA PHE A 89 -5.73 -9.82 5.69
C PHE A 89 -5.52 -9.06 4.36
N PHE A 90 -4.41 -8.34 4.25
CA PHE A 90 -4.08 -7.60 3.04
C PHE A 90 -3.85 -8.50 1.83
N LEU A 91 -3.16 -9.63 2.02
CA LEU A 91 -2.95 -10.63 0.98
C LEU A 91 -4.26 -11.30 0.55
N SER A 92 -5.20 -11.55 1.46
CA SER A 92 -6.51 -12.10 1.12
C SER A 92 -7.35 -11.11 0.30
N MET A 93 -7.31 -9.81 0.61
CA MET A 93 -7.90 -8.77 -0.22
C MET A 93 -7.27 -8.72 -1.62
N PHE A 94 -5.96 -8.83 -1.70
CA PHE A 94 -5.23 -8.84 -2.97
C PHE A 94 -5.58 -10.08 -3.80
N ALA A 95 -5.64 -11.26 -3.19
CA ALA A 95 -6.06 -12.50 -3.83
C ALA A 95 -7.49 -12.43 -4.34
N SER A 96 -8.42 -11.87 -3.56
CA SER A 96 -9.81 -11.64 -4.00
C SER A 96 -9.89 -10.74 -5.22
N MET A 97 -9.07 -9.68 -5.24
CA MET A 97 -8.99 -8.77 -6.37
C MET A 97 -8.51 -9.48 -7.64
N LEU A 98 -7.46 -10.30 -7.54
CA LEU A 98 -6.95 -11.08 -8.66
C LEU A 98 -7.99 -12.10 -9.15
N TYR A 99 -8.68 -12.78 -8.22
CA TYR A 99 -9.74 -13.72 -8.54
C TYR A 99 -10.89 -13.06 -9.30
N MET A 100 -11.35 -11.89 -8.84
CA MET A 100 -12.42 -11.14 -9.51
C MET A 100 -11.98 -10.66 -10.91
N SER A 101 -10.73 -10.19 -11.05
CA SER A 101 -10.19 -9.79 -12.35
C SER A 101 -10.11 -10.96 -13.32
N TYR A 102 -9.71 -12.14 -12.85
CA TYR A 102 -9.70 -13.36 -13.63
C TYR A 102 -11.12 -13.82 -14.00
N ALA A 103 -12.08 -13.71 -13.09
CA ALA A 103 -13.46 -14.07 -13.37
C ALA A 103 -14.11 -13.19 -14.45
N VAL A 104 -13.77 -11.89 -14.49
CA VAL A 104 -14.21 -10.98 -15.55
C VAL A 104 -13.54 -11.33 -16.89
N LEU A 105 -12.29 -11.75 -16.88
CA LEU A 105 -11.61 -12.26 -18.08
C LEU A 105 -12.35 -13.48 -18.67
N GLN A 106 -12.98 -14.29 -17.82
CA GLN A 106 -13.81 -15.45 -18.25
C GLN A 106 -15.25 -15.09 -18.67
N GLY A 107 -15.58 -13.80 -18.77
CA GLY A 107 -16.89 -13.34 -19.24
C GLY A 107 -17.92 -13.02 -18.15
N LYS A 108 -17.51 -12.92 -16.86
CA LYS A 108 -18.41 -12.39 -15.83
C LYS A 108 -18.58 -10.86 -16.00
N PRO A 109 -19.76 -10.32 -15.64
CA PRO A 109 -20.02 -8.90 -15.75
C PRO A 109 -19.05 -8.08 -14.87
N LEU A 110 -18.62 -6.93 -15.38
CA LEU A 110 -17.78 -5.97 -14.67
C LEU A 110 -18.50 -5.47 -13.40
N SER A 111 -17.84 -5.57 -12.26
CA SER A 111 -18.29 -4.94 -11.02
C SER A 111 -17.59 -3.60 -10.83
N ALA A 112 -18.18 -2.54 -11.39
CA ALA A 112 -17.66 -1.17 -11.27
C ALA A 112 -17.92 -0.61 -9.87
N SER A 113 -17.26 -1.17 -8.86
CA SER A 113 -17.41 -0.75 -7.47
C SER A 113 -16.07 -0.74 -6.74
N ILE A 114 -15.87 0.32 -5.97
CA ILE A 114 -14.74 0.43 -5.04
C ILE A 114 -15.18 -0.17 -3.71
N THR A 115 -14.53 -1.25 -3.27
CA THR A 115 -14.83 -1.91 -2.00
C THR A 115 -13.83 -1.47 -0.93
N LEU A 116 -14.34 -0.78 0.11
CA LEU A 116 -13.54 -0.46 1.30
C LEU A 116 -13.75 -1.53 2.37
N LEU A 117 -12.67 -2.07 2.93
CA LEU A 117 -12.69 -3.04 4.05
C LEU A 117 -13.65 -4.22 3.83
N TRP A 118 -13.93 -4.60 2.57
CA TRP A 118 -14.92 -5.62 2.17
C TRP A 118 -16.39 -5.29 2.49
N THR A 119 -16.66 -4.27 3.27
CA THR A 119 -18.00 -3.95 3.79
C THR A 119 -18.70 -2.85 3.01
N VAL A 120 -17.96 -1.80 2.65
CA VAL A 120 -18.53 -0.63 1.98
C VAL A 120 -18.27 -0.72 0.49
N ARG A 121 -19.34 -0.80 -0.32
CA ARG A 121 -19.27 -0.77 -1.78
C ARG A 121 -19.74 0.59 -2.27
N ILE A 122 -18.86 1.32 -2.92
CA ILE A 122 -19.16 2.61 -3.54
C ILE A 122 -19.26 2.37 -5.05
N PRO A 123 -20.45 2.50 -5.66
CA PRO A 123 -20.59 2.39 -7.10
C PRO A 123 -19.84 3.58 -7.74
N TRP A 124 -19.00 3.27 -8.72
CA TRP A 124 -18.20 4.29 -9.40
C TRP A 124 -18.52 4.31 -10.88
N PHE A 125 -19.02 5.45 -11.36
CA PHE A 125 -19.45 5.62 -12.74
C PHE A 125 -18.33 6.27 -13.57
N VAL A 126 -17.34 5.51 -13.99
CA VAL A 126 -16.38 6.00 -14.97
C VAL A 126 -16.50 5.15 -16.24
N LYS A 127 -17.10 5.70 -17.28
CA LYS A 127 -17.06 5.13 -18.63
C LYS A 127 -15.63 5.32 -19.18
N SER A 128 -14.82 4.29 -19.10
CA SER A 128 -13.54 4.21 -19.80
C SER A 128 -13.69 3.17 -20.91
N GLY A 129 -13.24 3.49 -22.11
CA GLY A 129 -13.25 2.57 -23.25
C GLY A 129 -12.22 1.43 -23.19
N ALA A 130 -11.68 1.15 -22.00
CA ALA A 130 -10.72 0.06 -21.77
C ALA A 130 -11.44 -1.29 -21.61
N GLN A 131 -10.70 -2.39 -21.82
CA GLN A 131 -11.22 -3.75 -21.64
C GLN A 131 -11.68 -3.98 -20.19
N ASP A 132 -12.75 -4.72 -20.00
CA ASP A 132 -13.41 -4.90 -18.70
C ASP A 132 -12.51 -5.49 -17.61
N TRP A 133 -11.62 -6.42 -17.95
CA TRP A 133 -10.69 -7.00 -16.99
C TRP A 133 -9.62 -6.00 -16.50
N ILE A 134 -9.20 -5.06 -17.37
CA ILE A 134 -8.25 -3.98 -17.00
C ILE A 134 -8.92 -3.03 -16.02
N LEU A 135 -10.19 -2.72 -16.26
CA LEU A 135 -10.99 -1.88 -15.37
C LEU A 135 -11.24 -2.58 -14.03
N GLN A 136 -11.59 -3.87 -14.05
CA GLN A 136 -11.82 -4.65 -12.82
C GLN A 136 -10.56 -4.70 -11.95
N PHE A 137 -9.40 -4.91 -12.56
CA PHE A 137 -8.12 -4.86 -11.86
C PHE A 137 -7.87 -3.47 -11.26
N ALA A 138 -8.11 -2.41 -12.03
CA ALA A 138 -7.92 -1.03 -11.58
C ALA A 138 -8.82 -0.69 -10.39
N TYR A 139 -10.10 -1.08 -10.42
CA TYR A 139 -11.05 -0.89 -9.31
C TYR A 139 -10.60 -1.65 -8.05
N GLY A 140 -10.22 -2.91 -8.18
CA GLY A 140 -9.75 -3.71 -7.07
C GLY A 140 -8.46 -3.16 -6.46
N PHE A 141 -7.50 -2.79 -7.30
CA PHE A 141 -6.23 -2.24 -6.86
C PHE A 141 -6.38 -0.86 -6.17
N TYR A 142 -7.23 0.00 -6.73
CA TYR A 142 -7.55 1.29 -6.12
C TYR A 142 -8.25 1.12 -4.77
N SER A 143 -9.19 0.17 -4.66
CA SER A 143 -9.85 -0.19 -3.41
C SER A 143 -8.87 -0.58 -2.32
N LEU A 144 -7.89 -1.43 -2.66
CA LEU A 144 -6.82 -1.86 -1.77
C LEU A 144 -5.96 -0.68 -1.30
N MET A 145 -5.59 0.18 -2.25
CA MET A 145 -4.78 1.37 -1.99
C MET A 145 -5.50 2.39 -1.13
N LEU A 146 -6.78 2.62 -1.41
CA LEU A 146 -7.63 3.54 -0.65
C LEU A 146 -7.84 3.03 0.78
N THR A 147 -8.18 1.75 0.96
CA THR A 147 -8.33 1.11 2.27
C THR A 147 -7.06 1.26 3.10
N SER A 148 -5.89 0.96 2.52
CA SER A 148 -4.61 1.08 3.23
C SER A 148 -4.28 2.53 3.60
N THR A 149 -4.68 3.49 2.77
CA THR A 149 -4.44 4.92 3.04
C THR A 149 -5.37 5.43 4.13
N MET A 150 -6.65 5.05 4.10
CA MET A 150 -7.63 5.41 5.13
C MET A 150 -7.24 4.87 6.51
N LEU A 151 -6.85 3.59 6.59
CA LEU A 151 -6.35 3.00 7.83
C LEU A 151 -5.06 3.70 8.31
N GLY A 152 -4.18 4.06 7.39
CA GLY A 152 -2.97 4.81 7.70
C GLY A 152 -3.27 6.21 8.27
N ILE A 153 -4.22 6.94 7.67
CA ILE A 153 -4.64 8.25 8.16
C ILE A 153 -5.29 8.11 9.55
N LEU A 154 -6.17 7.13 9.74
CA LEU A 154 -6.83 6.90 11.02
C LEU A 154 -5.82 6.63 12.14
N THR A 155 -4.85 5.76 11.90
CA THR A 155 -3.80 5.45 12.89
C THR A 155 -2.83 6.60 13.09
N MET A 156 -2.58 7.41 12.08
CA MET A 156 -1.78 8.63 12.20
C MET A 156 -2.49 9.68 13.07
N LEU A 157 -3.80 9.87 12.92
CA LEU A 157 -4.57 10.83 13.72
C LEU A 157 -4.57 10.47 15.21
N VAL A 158 -4.72 9.18 15.51
CA VAL A 158 -4.81 8.71 16.92
C VAL A 158 -3.44 8.60 17.57
N TYR A 159 -2.40 8.22 16.80
CA TYR A 159 -1.06 7.93 17.31
C TYR A 159 0.01 8.83 16.64
N LYS A 160 1.29 8.44 16.76
CA LYS A 160 2.40 9.15 16.12
C LYS A 160 2.35 9.06 14.58
N PRO A 161 2.91 10.04 13.86
CA PRO A 161 2.81 10.17 12.39
C PRO A 161 3.20 8.91 11.60
N ARG A 162 4.17 8.13 12.08
CA ARG A 162 4.69 6.93 11.40
C ARG A 162 4.15 5.61 11.97
N THR A 163 3.11 5.62 12.76
CA THR A 163 2.55 4.39 13.35
C THR A 163 2.11 3.39 12.28
N TRP A 164 1.55 3.86 11.16
CA TRP A 164 1.25 2.99 10.02
C TRP A 164 2.45 2.16 9.54
N CYS A 165 3.64 2.74 9.49
CA CYS A 165 4.85 2.06 8.99
C CYS A 165 5.26 0.85 9.86
N VAL A 166 4.76 0.75 11.09
CA VAL A 166 5.08 -0.35 12.01
C VAL A 166 4.42 -1.65 11.56
N TYR A 167 3.19 -1.59 11.02
CA TYR A 167 2.41 -2.77 10.61
C TYR A 167 2.05 -2.78 9.13
N CYS A 168 2.51 -1.81 8.35
CA CYS A 168 2.30 -1.75 6.90
C CYS A 168 2.66 -3.07 6.21
N PRO A 169 1.76 -3.66 5.40
CA PRO A 169 2.00 -4.95 4.76
C PRO A 169 3.27 -4.94 3.89
N MET A 170 3.49 -3.87 3.11
CA MET A 170 4.72 -3.72 2.31
C MET A 170 5.98 -3.68 3.17
N GLY A 171 5.95 -2.95 4.29
CA GLY A 171 7.06 -2.90 5.24
C GLY A 171 7.34 -4.26 5.89
N THR A 172 6.31 -5.05 6.13
CA THR A 172 6.42 -6.40 6.68
C THR A 172 6.98 -7.38 5.64
N MET A 173 6.46 -7.36 4.40
CA MET A 173 6.96 -8.19 3.29
C MET A 173 8.44 -7.91 2.99
N THR A 174 8.83 -6.65 2.83
CA THR A 174 10.22 -6.27 2.59
C THR A 174 11.15 -6.69 3.76
N GLN A 175 10.64 -6.65 5.00
CA GLN A 175 11.40 -7.13 6.16
C GLN A 175 11.61 -8.64 6.14
N MET A 176 10.61 -9.41 5.73
CA MET A 176 10.73 -10.87 5.58
C MET A 176 11.77 -11.22 4.53
N VAL A 177 11.70 -10.60 3.35
CA VAL A 177 12.66 -10.80 2.24
C VAL A 177 14.09 -10.47 2.69
N CYS A 178 14.30 -9.33 3.36
CA CYS A 178 15.62 -8.95 3.87
C CYS A 178 16.17 -9.92 4.91
N ARG A 179 15.30 -10.52 5.76
CA ARG A 179 15.73 -11.52 6.74
C ARG A 179 16.17 -12.83 6.09
N VAL A 180 15.39 -13.31 5.12
CA VAL A 180 15.73 -14.54 4.37
C VAL A 180 17.06 -14.35 3.64
N LYS A 181 17.27 -13.22 3.00
CA LYS A 181 18.52 -12.92 2.29
C LYS A 181 19.73 -12.87 3.22
N LYS A 182 19.62 -12.23 4.40
CA LYS A 182 20.69 -12.24 5.41
C LYS A 182 21.00 -13.63 5.92
N GLY A 183 19.97 -14.43 6.26
CA GLY A 183 20.19 -15.81 6.71
C GLY A 183 20.84 -16.72 5.67
N ASN A 184 20.59 -16.49 4.38
CA ASN A 184 21.27 -17.21 3.30
C ASN A 184 22.71 -16.72 3.09
N SER A 185 22.99 -15.43 3.29
CA SER A 185 24.36 -14.89 3.20
C SER A 185 25.26 -15.44 4.31
N ASP A 186 24.75 -15.57 5.54
CA ASP A 186 25.51 -16.17 6.64
C ASP A 186 25.79 -17.66 6.43
N LYS A 187 24.88 -18.40 5.76
CA LYS A 187 25.08 -19.82 5.40
C LYS A 187 26.07 -20.06 4.26
N SER A 188 26.29 -19.06 3.41
CA SER A 188 27.22 -19.18 2.29
C SER A 188 28.68 -18.82 2.68
N MET A 189 28.89 -18.34 3.91
CA MET A 189 30.21 -18.01 4.46
C MET A 189 30.73 -19.05 5.47
N LEU A 190 30.00 -20.15 5.68
CA LEU A 190 30.42 -21.33 6.44
C LEU A 190 30.73 -22.52 5.50
#